data_0db01c47c4077acc0fb304486419a5bf
#
_entry.id   0db01c47c4077acc0fb304486419a5bf
#
_cell.length_a   1.000
_cell.length_b   1.000
_cell.length_c   1.000
_cell.angle_alpha   90.00
_cell.angle_beta   90.00
_cell.angle_gamma   90.00
#
_symmetry.space_group_name_H-M   'P 1'
#
loop_
_entity.id
_entity.type
_entity.pdbx_description
1 polymer ?
#
loop_
_entity_poly.entity_id
_entity_poly.type
_entity_poly.pdbx_seq_one_letter_code
_entity_poly.pdbx_strand_id
1 'polypeptide(L)'
;ESRGLGDVYKRQMSAPQRTVSLAAFWMDETEITNDEYRQFVYSVLDSMKRQRLVDEGYEEFLMKDRKGNVLEPPVLDRRMRIEGKKNEEYKEILEGMNYAGDDRIVAGELDVRKLVYKFSWYDFKQAAANDRFYNPETGIYKGGTVINANGEREAVKGRSSFIMRKSVRIYPDTLCWLKDFTYAYNEPYVKEYFSHVGYDNYPVVGVNWHQAQAFCHWRTALFNNASSNRVQDWRLPSEAEWEYAARGGLSGATYPWGSYYTRNKKGCFMANFKPMRGNYIGDGGSITVPVGTYEPNGYGLYDMAGNVAEWTADNYDESALSLIHI
;
A
#
# COMPACT_ATOMS: atom_id res chain seq x y z
N GLU A 1 -13.87 -10.49 -7.10
CA GLU A 1 -15.29 -10.84 -6.87
C GLU A 1 -15.82 -10.02 -5.71
N SER A 2 -16.64 -9.01 -5.99
CA SER A 2 -17.41 -8.30 -4.98
C SER A 2 -18.46 -9.25 -4.41
N ARG A 3 -18.09 -10.01 -3.41
CA ARG A 3 -19.02 -10.87 -2.69
C ARG A 3 -19.92 -9.97 -1.86
N GLY A 4 -21.18 -9.92 -2.22
CA GLY A 4 -22.17 -9.05 -1.59
C GLY A 4 -22.31 -9.33 -0.08
N LEU A 5 -22.80 -8.33 0.67
CA LEU A 5 -23.09 -8.36 2.12
C LEU A 5 -23.81 -9.64 2.60
N GLY A 6 -24.56 -10.32 1.72
CA GLY A 6 -25.20 -11.60 2.02
C GLY A 6 -24.23 -12.75 2.30
N ASP A 7 -23.04 -12.74 1.70
CA ASP A 7 -22.00 -13.75 1.93
C ASP A 7 -21.25 -13.48 3.24
N VAL A 8 -21.05 -12.23 3.60
CA VAL A 8 -20.49 -11.83 4.90
C VAL A 8 -21.40 -12.28 6.04
N TYR A 9 -22.72 -12.10 5.90
CA TYR A 9 -23.69 -12.51 6.90
C TYR A 9 -23.73 -14.05 7.10
N LYS A 10 -23.70 -14.81 6.01
CA LYS A 10 -23.65 -16.28 6.06
C LYS A 10 -22.34 -16.79 6.69
N ARG A 11 -21.22 -16.11 6.45
CA ARG A 11 -19.92 -16.49 7.01
C ARG A 11 -19.79 -16.13 8.49
N GLN A 12 -20.34 -15.01 8.95
CA GLN A 12 -20.39 -14.67 10.37
C GLN A 12 -21.16 -15.71 11.21
N MET A 13 -22.18 -16.33 10.65
CA MET A 13 -22.93 -17.41 11.35
C MET A 13 -22.16 -18.74 11.37
N SER A 14 -21.21 -18.96 10.49
CA SER A 14 -20.38 -20.19 10.43
C SER A 14 -19.02 -20.05 11.10
N ALA A 15 -18.58 -18.81 11.41
CA ALA A 15 -17.28 -18.56 12.04
C ALA A 15 -17.44 -18.49 13.58
N PRO A 16 -16.80 -19.38 14.34
CA PRO A 16 -16.85 -19.34 15.80
C PRO A 16 -16.17 -18.06 16.31
N GLN A 17 -16.77 -17.48 17.36
CA GLN A 17 -16.15 -16.34 18.06
C GLN A 17 -14.84 -16.75 18.72
N ARG A 18 -13.85 -15.86 18.61
CA ARG A 18 -12.51 -16.08 19.18
C ARG A 18 -12.09 -14.88 20.00
N THR A 19 -11.39 -15.16 21.09
CA THR A 19 -10.72 -14.12 21.86
C THR A 19 -9.30 -13.98 21.36
N VAL A 20 -8.96 -12.78 20.90
CA VAL A 20 -7.63 -12.42 20.39
C VAL A 20 -7.09 -11.28 21.24
N SER A 21 -5.84 -11.38 21.67
CA SER A 21 -5.14 -10.28 22.34
C SER A 21 -4.42 -9.43 21.32
N LEU A 22 -4.69 -8.14 21.30
CA LEU A 22 -4.05 -7.17 20.44
C LEU A 22 -3.20 -6.21 21.27
N ALA A 23 -1.99 -5.90 20.77
CA ALA A 23 -1.23 -4.78 21.29
C ALA A 23 -1.86 -3.45 20.82
N ALA A 24 -1.61 -2.37 21.55
CA ALA A 24 -2.02 -1.04 21.10
C ALA A 24 -1.36 -0.69 19.77
N PHE A 25 -2.12 -0.10 18.86
CA PHE A 25 -1.65 0.30 17.52
C PHE A 25 -2.30 1.62 17.10
N TRP A 26 -1.65 2.29 16.17
CA TRP A 26 -2.20 3.43 15.46
C TRP A 26 -2.77 2.96 14.11
N MET A 27 -3.84 3.60 13.65
CA MET A 27 -4.46 3.32 12.36
C MET A 27 -4.80 4.65 11.69
N ASP A 28 -4.66 4.72 10.37
CA ASP A 28 -5.12 5.86 9.60
C ASP A 28 -6.66 5.95 9.73
N GLU A 29 -7.18 7.17 9.78
CA GLU A 29 -8.62 7.38 10.01
C GLU A 29 -9.50 7.10 8.79
N THR A 30 -8.90 7.14 7.60
CA THR A 30 -9.56 6.92 6.31
C THR A 30 -8.78 5.92 5.47
N GLU A 31 -9.40 5.42 4.41
CA GLU A 31 -8.73 4.74 3.32
C GLU A 31 -7.64 5.63 2.71
N ILE A 32 -6.54 5.03 2.20
CA ILE A 32 -5.49 5.77 1.50
C ILE A 32 -6.05 6.38 0.21
N THR A 33 -5.89 7.68 0.07
CA THR A 33 -6.41 8.45 -1.05
C THR A 33 -5.51 8.37 -2.30
N ASN A 34 -6.07 8.72 -3.46
CA ASN A 34 -5.29 8.85 -4.68
C ASN A 34 -4.15 9.86 -4.54
N ASP A 35 -4.38 10.99 -3.86
CA ASP A 35 -3.34 12.00 -3.66
C ASP A 35 -2.17 11.45 -2.82
N GLU A 36 -2.46 10.78 -1.70
CA GLU A 36 -1.43 10.18 -0.85
C GLU A 36 -0.61 9.13 -1.61
N TYR A 37 -1.29 8.27 -2.39
CA TYR A 37 -0.60 7.25 -3.16
C TYR A 37 0.19 7.85 -4.34
N ARG A 38 -0.29 8.95 -4.96
CA ARG A 38 0.46 9.67 -5.99
C ARG A 38 1.74 10.29 -5.43
N GLN A 39 1.76 10.77 -4.20
CA GLN A 39 2.99 11.27 -3.56
C GLN A 39 4.07 10.17 -3.51
N PHE A 40 3.69 8.92 -3.23
CA PHE A 40 4.59 7.78 -3.32
C PHE A 40 5.10 7.59 -4.75
N VAL A 41 4.21 7.52 -5.73
CA VAL A 41 4.56 7.33 -7.14
C VAL A 41 5.51 8.43 -7.62
N TYR A 42 5.22 9.68 -7.32
CA TYR A 42 6.06 10.82 -7.70
C TYR A 42 7.41 10.82 -7.00
N SER A 43 7.45 10.43 -5.74
CA SER A 43 8.71 10.29 -4.99
C SER A 43 9.64 9.25 -5.61
N VAL A 44 9.07 8.13 -6.07
CA VAL A 44 9.84 7.08 -6.75
C VAL A 44 10.28 7.55 -8.14
N LEU A 45 9.39 8.18 -8.90
CA LEU A 45 9.70 8.75 -10.21
C LEU A 45 10.86 9.77 -10.10
N ASP A 46 10.80 10.70 -9.13
CA ASP A 46 11.87 11.68 -8.90
C ASP A 46 13.20 10.99 -8.57
N SER A 47 13.17 9.97 -7.72
CA SER A 47 14.36 9.19 -7.38
C SER A 47 14.96 8.47 -8.59
N MET A 48 14.11 7.90 -9.45
CA MET A 48 14.55 7.23 -10.67
C MET A 48 15.12 8.19 -11.69
N LYS A 49 14.50 9.38 -11.86
CA LYS A 49 15.03 10.44 -12.72
C LYS A 49 16.44 10.87 -12.28
N ARG A 50 16.61 11.11 -10.98
CA ARG A 50 17.94 11.48 -10.41
C ARG A 50 18.96 10.38 -10.60
N GLN A 51 18.59 9.14 -10.28
CA GLN A 51 19.48 8.01 -10.45
C GLN A 51 19.94 7.87 -11.91
N ARG A 52 19.03 8.03 -12.86
CA ARG A 52 19.38 7.96 -14.28
C ARG A 52 20.35 9.07 -14.70
N LEU A 53 20.16 10.29 -14.19
CA LEU A 53 21.09 11.40 -14.44
C LEU A 53 22.47 11.13 -13.79
N VAL A 54 22.50 10.55 -12.60
CA VAL A 54 23.75 10.14 -11.95
C VAL A 54 24.48 9.06 -12.75
N ASP A 55 23.75 8.07 -13.28
CA ASP A 55 24.31 7.00 -14.12
C ASP A 55 24.93 7.52 -15.42
N GLU A 56 24.45 8.67 -15.93
CA GLU A 56 25.01 9.42 -17.08
C GLU A 56 26.10 10.42 -16.67
N GLY A 57 26.52 10.44 -15.40
CA GLY A 57 27.66 11.20 -14.92
C GLY A 57 27.35 12.55 -14.25
N TYR A 58 26.07 12.86 -13.99
CA TYR A 58 25.68 14.11 -13.31
C TYR A 58 25.73 13.96 -11.79
N GLU A 59 26.95 14.04 -11.21
CA GLU A 59 27.18 13.89 -9.77
C GLU A 59 26.58 15.00 -8.90
N GLU A 60 26.04 16.08 -9.48
CA GLU A 60 25.33 17.13 -8.75
C GLU A 60 24.06 16.63 -8.05
N PHE A 61 23.52 15.50 -8.47
CA PHE A 61 22.37 14.86 -7.83
C PHE A 61 22.74 13.89 -6.70
N LEU A 62 24.04 13.82 -6.34
CA LEU A 62 24.54 13.09 -5.18
C LEU A 62 24.85 14.03 -4.01
N MET A 63 24.52 13.58 -2.81
CA MET A 63 24.90 14.30 -1.59
C MET A 63 26.41 14.26 -1.41
N LYS A 64 26.98 15.42 -1.05
CA LYS A 64 28.41 15.58 -0.80
C LYS A 64 28.66 15.91 0.68
N ASP A 65 29.80 15.49 1.19
CA ASP A 65 30.27 15.84 2.53
C ASP A 65 30.71 17.34 2.59
N ARG A 66 31.12 17.78 3.77
CA ARG A 66 31.62 19.16 3.96
C ARG A 66 32.90 19.47 3.15
N LYS A 67 33.59 18.47 2.64
CA LYS A 67 34.80 18.59 1.82
C LYS A 67 34.50 18.52 0.32
N GLY A 68 33.24 18.29 -0.08
CA GLY A 68 32.81 18.19 -1.47
C GLY A 68 32.89 16.79 -2.06
N ASN A 69 33.26 15.76 -1.29
CA ASN A 69 33.28 14.38 -1.76
C ASN A 69 31.87 13.77 -1.69
N VAL A 70 31.55 12.90 -2.65
CA VAL A 70 30.31 12.13 -2.63
C VAL A 70 30.29 11.21 -1.40
N LEU A 71 29.14 11.13 -0.74
CA LEU A 71 28.96 10.24 0.43
C LEU A 71 29.11 8.77 0.03
N GLU A 72 29.69 7.98 0.91
CA GLU A 72 29.74 6.51 0.77
C GLU A 72 28.89 5.83 1.87
N PRO A 73 27.87 5.08 1.51
CA PRO A 73 27.35 4.80 0.16
C PRO A 73 26.70 6.05 -0.49
N PRO A 74 26.65 6.13 -1.84
CA PRO A 74 26.06 7.26 -2.54
C PRO A 74 24.60 7.49 -2.17
N VAL A 75 24.22 8.73 -1.89
CA VAL A 75 22.87 9.15 -1.52
C VAL A 75 22.40 10.23 -2.48
N LEU A 76 21.17 10.09 -3.01
CA LEU A 76 20.59 11.06 -3.91
C LEU A 76 20.25 12.37 -3.18
N ASP A 77 20.66 13.50 -3.73
CA ASP A 77 20.29 14.83 -3.22
C ASP A 77 18.94 15.27 -3.84
N ARG A 78 17.88 15.19 -3.06
CA ARG A 78 16.54 15.58 -3.48
C ARG A 78 16.29 17.09 -3.47
N ARG A 79 17.21 17.89 -2.92
CA ARG A 79 17.11 19.36 -2.88
C ARG A 79 17.46 20.01 -4.22
N MET A 80 18.29 19.33 -5.02
CA MET A 80 18.62 19.81 -6.37
C MET A 80 17.42 19.72 -7.28
N ARG A 81 17.14 20.78 -8.03
CA ARG A 81 16.07 20.79 -9.03
C ARG A 81 16.53 20.13 -10.31
N ILE A 82 15.73 19.24 -10.87
CA ILE A 82 15.98 18.64 -12.19
C ILE A 82 15.70 19.66 -13.30
N GLU A 83 14.80 20.62 -13.04
CA GLU A 83 14.45 21.70 -13.96
C GLU A 83 15.45 22.86 -13.83
N GLY A 84 15.96 23.38 -14.95
CA GLY A 84 16.91 24.48 -14.95
C GLY A 84 17.60 24.71 -16.30
N LYS A 85 18.76 25.37 -16.31
CA LYS A 85 19.50 25.74 -17.53
C LYS A 85 19.95 24.57 -18.40
N LYS A 86 20.08 23.35 -17.84
CA LYS A 86 20.44 22.12 -18.55
C LYS A 86 19.21 21.26 -18.92
N ASN A 87 18.05 21.87 -19.00
CA ASN A 87 16.78 21.15 -19.12
C ASN A 87 16.69 20.30 -20.39
N GLU A 88 17.29 20.73 -21.50
CA GLU A 88 17.27 19.98 -22.76
C GLU A 88 18.14 18.73 -22.69
N GLU A 89 19.34 18.81 -22.12
CA GLU A 89 20.21 17.64 -21.91
C GLU A 89 19.54 16.60 -20.99
N TYR A 90 18.96 17.04 -19.87
CA TYR A 90 18.24 16.15 -18.96
C TYR A 90 17.01 15.53 -19.63
N LYS A 91 16.31 16.29 -20.46
CA LYS A 91 15.13 15.83 -21.17
C LYS A 91 15.43 14.66 -22.10
N GLU A 92 16.50 14.77 -22.88
CA GLU A 92 16.96 13.71 -23.78
C GLU A 92 17.27 12.41 -23.01
N ILE A 93 17.99 12.51 -21.89
CA ILE A 93 18.30 11.37 -21.02
C ILE A 93 17.03 10.76 -20.43
N LEU A 94 16.08 11.60 -19.99
CA LEU A 94 14.85 11.17 -19.33
C LEU A 94 13.81 10.65 -20.33
N GLU A 95 13.89 10.99 -21.62
CA GLU A 95 13.02 10.41 -22.68
C GLU A 95 13.10 8.89 -22.72
N GLY A 96 14.23 8.30 -22.36
CA GLY A 96 14.35 6.85 -22.20
C GLY A 96 13.47 6.24 -21.09
N MET A 97 12.80 7.04 -20.27
CA MET A 97 11.78 6.58 -19.31
C MET A 97 10.38 6.51 -19.94
N ASN A 98 10.19 7.10 -21.10
CA ASN A 98 8.91 7.11 -21.81
C ASN A 98 8.69 5.81 -22.60
N TYR A 99 7.49 5.65 -23.11
CA TYR A 99 7.20 4.56 -24.02
C TYR A 99 8.05 4.71 -25.30
N ALA A 100 8.75 3.64 -25.64
CA ALA A 100 9.50 3.53 -26.88
C ALA A 100 8.61 2.86 -27.94
N GLY A 101 8.44 3.51 -29.11
CA GLY A 101 7.72 2.94 -30.25
C GLY A 101 6.92 3.99 -31.04
N ASP A 102 6.44 3.56 -32.21
CA ASP A 102 5.63 4.38 -33.12
C ASP A 102 4.14 4.45 -32.75
N ASP A 103 3.78 4.03 -31.54
CA ASP A 103 2.40 4.11 -31.06
C ASP A 103 2.04 5.58 -30.79
N ARG A 104 1.33 6.17 -31.76
CA ARG A 104 0.93 7.59 -31.74
C ARG A 104 0.05 7.98 -30.56
N ILE A 105 -0.52 7.00 -29.83
CA ILE A 105 -1.43 7.26 -28.70
C ILE A 105 -0.65 7.50 -27.42
N VAL A 106 0.48 6.79 -27.21
CA VAL A 106 1.26 6.84 -25.97
C VAL A 106 2.71 7.31 -26.16
N ALA A 107 3.09 7.64 -27.39
CA ALA A 107 4.44 8.11 -27.70
C ALA A 107 4.76 9.39 -26.89
N GLY A 108 5.86 9.34 -26.14
CA GLY A 108 6.31 10.44 -25.29
C GLY A 108 5.68 10.48 -23.89
N GLU A 109 4.72 9.58 -23.57
CA GLU A 109 4.22 9.42 -22.20
C GLU A 109 5.16 8.54 -21.37
N LEU A 110 5.16 8.78 -20.06
CA LEU A 110 5.93 8.00 -19.10
C LEU A 110 5.52 6.52 -19.13
N ASP A 111 6.47 5.62 -19.34
CA ASP A 111 6.22 4.19 -19.20
C ASP A 111 6.10 3.79 -17.72
N VAL A 112 4.89 3.82 -17.21
CA VAL A 112 4.58 3.51 -15.81
C VAL A 112 5.03 2.11 -15.37
N ARG A 113 5.25 1.18 -16.31
CA ARG A 113 5.75 -0.18 -16.03
C ARG A 113 7.20 -0.16 -15.56
N LYS A 114 7.94 0.92 -15.87
CA LYS A 114 9.32 1.14 -15.42
C LYS A 114 9.40 1.65 -13.98
N LEU A 115 8.29 2.14 -13.41
CA LEU A 115 8.25 2.64 -12.04
C LEU A 115 8.36 1.50 -11.04
N VAL A 116 9.57 1.26 -10.56
CA VAL A 116 9.89 0.17 -9.64
C VAL A 116 10.46 0.75 -8.35
N TYR A 117 9.80 0.44 -7.23
CA TYR A 117 10.33 0.73 -5.91
C TYR A 117 11.06 -0.48 -5.34
N LYS A 118 12.28 -0.25 -4.86
CA LYS A 118 13.11 -1.26 -4.20
C LYS A 118 13.19 -0.94 -2.73
N PHE A 119 12.85 -1.89 -1.88
CA PHE A 119 12.92 -1.72 -0.44
C PHE A 119 13.46 -2.98 0.24
N SER A 120 13.89 -2.81 1.48
CA SER A 120 14.37 -3.92 2.30
C SER A 120 13.85 -3.75 3.73
N TRP A 121 13.62 -4.88 4.38
CA TRP A 121 13.24 -4.94 5.79
C TRP A 121 13.98 -6.09 6.48
N TYR A 122 14.06 -6.02 7.80
CA TYR A 122 14.61 -7.12 8.59
C TYR A 122 13.49 -8.03 9.06
N ASP A 123 13.57 -9.32 8.74
CA ASP A 123 12.57 -10.30 9.17
C ASP A 123 12.90 -10.82 10.58
N PHE A 124 12.38 -10.13 11.58
CA PHE A 124 12.54 -10.48 12.98
C PHE A 124 11.95 -11.83 13.34
N LYS A 125 10.86 -12.27 12.67
CA LYS A 125 10.21 -13.57 12.93
C LYS A 125 11.14 -14.71 12.53
N GLN A 126 11.70 -14.66 11.35
CA GLN A 126 12.66 -15.66 10.90
C GLN A 126 13.97 -15.59 11.69
N ALA A 127 14.44 -14.40 12.05
CA ALA A 127 15.61 -14.23 12.90
C ALA A 127 15.40 -14.91 14.28
N ALA A 128 14.27 -14.66 14.94
CA ALA A 128 13.93 -15.29 16.21
C ALA A 128 13.78 -16.80 16.10
N ALA A 129 13.16 -17.32 15.05
CA ALA A 129 13.04 -18.76 14.81
C ALA A 129 14.41 -19.46 14.64
N ASN A 130 15.41 -18.74 14.17
CA ASN A 130 16.78 -19.23 13.96
C ASN A 130 17.73 -18.89 15.12
N ASP A 131 17.29 -18.22 16.19
CA ASP A 131 18.12 -17.83 17.31
C ASP A 131 18.85 -18.99 17.98
N ARG A 132 18.23 -20.17 18.06
CA ARG A 132 18.82 -21.42 18.56
C ARG A 132 20.08 -21.87 17.80
N PHE A 133 20.29 -21.42 16.59
CA PHE A 133 21.48 -21.73 15.78
C PHE A 133 22.58 -20.68 15.91
N TYR A 134 22.30 -19.54 16.57
CA TYR A 134 23.24 -18.46 16.78
C TYR A 134 24.18 -18.75 17.95
N ASN A 135 25.49 -18.64 17.72
CA ASN A 135 26.47 -18.66 18.80
C ASN A 135 26.89 -17.23 19.14
N PRO A 136 26.54 -16.70 20.32
CA PRO A 136 26.85 -15.32 20.69
C PRO A 136 28.36 -15.07 20.86
N GLU A 137 29.15 -16.08 21.24
CA GLU A 137 30.60 -15.95 21.44
C GLU A 137 31.34 -15.76 20.12
N THR A 138 30.95 -16.48 19.08
CA THR A 138 31.59 -16.43 17.76
C THR A 138 30.86 -15.53 16.76
N GLY A 139 29.62 -15.11 17.06
CA GLY A 139 28.78 -14.33 16.14
C GLY A 139 28.28 -15.12 14.92
N ILE A 140 28.42 -16.43 14.92
CA ILE A 140 28.17 -17.29 13.76
C ILE A 140 26.90 -18.15 13.96
N TYR A 141 26.14 -18.33 12.90
CA TYR A 141 25.04 -19.30 12.84
C TYR A 141 25.58 -20.69 12.43
N LYS A 142 25.29 -21.73 13.25
CA LYS A 142 25.65 -23.12 12.94
C LYS A 142 24.42 -23.86 12.42
N GLY A 143 23.95 -23.50 11.21
CA GLY A 143 22.75 -24.06 10.60
C GLY A 143 21.60 -23.05 10.53
N GLY A 144 20.40 -23.56 10.32
CA GLY A 144 19.19 -22.77 10.12
C GLY A 144 18.91 -22.48 8.65
N THR A 145 17.64 -22.15 8.38
CA THR A 145 17.17 -21.78 7.05
C THR A 145 16.29 -20.54 7.13
N VAL A 146 16.33 -19.73 6.09
CA VAL A 146 15.51 -18.53 5.91
C VAL A 146 14.77 -18.65 4.57
N ILE A 147 13.55 -18.16 4.52
CA ILE A 147 12.78 -18.01 3.30
C ILE A 147 12.96 -16.57 2.83
N ASN A 148 13.57 -16.40 1.66
CA ASN A 148 13.80 -15.06 1.10
C ASN A 148 12.48 -14.41 0.62
N ALA A 149 12.53 -13.14 0.21
CA ALA A 149 11.36 -12.39 -0.24
C ALA A 149 10.69 -12.97 -1.51
N ASN A 150 11.34 -13.89 -2.20
CA ASN A 150 10.79 -14.61 -3.38
C ASN A 150 10.17 -15.96 -3.00
N GLY A 151 10.22 -16.37 -1.73
CA GLY A 151 9.71 -17.65 -1.27
C GLY A 151 10.71 -18.81 -1.36
N GLU A 152 11.98 -18.54 -1.71
CA GLU A 152 13.01 -19.56 -1.83
C GLU A 152 13.69 -19.80 -0.47
N ARG A 153 14.02 -21.05 -0.19
CA ARG A 153 14.68 -21.44 1.05
C ARG A 153 16.19 -21.40 0.90
N GLU A 154 16.84 -20.62 1.76
CA GLU A 154 18.29 -20.44 1.78
C GLU A 154 18.88 -20.80 3.15
N ALA A 155 20.16 -21.20 3.19
CA ALA A 155 20.87 -21.41 4.45
C ALA A 155 21.23 -20.06 5.10
N VAL A 156 21.11 -20.00 6.42
CA VAL A 156 21.50 -18.80 7.19
C VAL A 156 23.03 -18.73 7.25
N LYS A 157 23.60 -17.66 6.68
CA LYS A 157 25.04 -17.37 6.68
C LYS A 157 25.45 -16.37 7.74
N GLY A 158 24.50 -15.53 8.19
CA GLY A 158 24.72 -14.48 9.17
C GLY A 158 23.46 -13.65 9.37
N ARG A 159 23.56 -12.57 10.16
CA ARG A 159 22.44 -11.66 10.42
C ARG A 159 21.88 -11.02 9.14
N SER A 160 22.72 -10.81 8.13
CA SER A 160 22.31 -10.24 6.84
C SER A 160 21.38 -11.16 6.04
N SER A 161 21.34 -12.49 6.35
CA SER A 161 20.42 -13.43 5.73
C SER A 161 18.95 -13.12 6.05
N PHE A 162 18.67 -12.37 7.10
CA PHE A 162 17.32 -11.95 7.48
C PHE A 162 16.92 -10.59 6.88
N ILE A 163 17.77 -9.98 6.05
CA ILE A 163 17.44 -8.78 5.32
C ILE A 163 16.71 -9.18 4.04
N MET A 164 15.41 -9.05 4.05
CA MET A 164 14.56 -9.28 2.89
C MET A 164 14.67 -8.10 1.94
N ARG A 165 14.71 -8.36 0.64
CA ARG A 165 14.75 -7.35 -0.42
C ARG A 165 13.68 -7.63 -1.44
N LYS A 166 12.93 -6.61 -1.82
CA LYS A 166 11.86 -6.73 -2.82
C LYS A 166 11.87 -5.55 -3.77
N SER A 167 11.48 -5.85 -5.01
CA SER A 167 11.26 -4.85 -6.06
C SER A 167 9.82 -4.96 -6.53
N VAL A 168 9.08 -3.86 -6.51
CA VAL A 168 7.65 -3.83 -6.84
C VAL A 168 7.38 -2.73 -7.86
N ARG A 169 6.63 -3.04 -8.92
CA ARG A 169 6.04 -2.03 -9.79
C ARG A 169 4.93 -1.35 -9.02
N ILE A 170 5.00 -0.02 -8.92
CA ILE A 170 4.17 0.72 -7.96
C ILE A 170 2.95 1.40 -8.56
N TYR A 171 2.87 1.53 -9.88
CA TYR A 171 1.71 2.17 -10.51
C TYR A 171 0.48 1.28 -10.37
N PRO A 172 -0.68 1.83 -9.94
CA PRO A 172 -1.91 1.06 -9.79
C PRO A 172 -2.37 0.46 -11.12
N ASP A 173 -3.07 -0.67 -11.05
CA ASP A 173 -3.72 -1.26 -12.22
C ASP A 173 -4.99 -0.49 -12.57
N THR A 174 -4.88 0.48 -13.46
CA THR A 174 -6.02 1.30 -13.89
C THR A 174 -7.03 0.51 -14.74
N LEU A 175 -6.64 -0.67 -15.28
CA LEU A 175 -7.56 -1.53 -16.03
C LEU A 175 -8.57 -2.27 -15.13
N CYS A 176 -8.44 -2.17 -13.80
CA CYS A 176 -9.40 -2.73 -12.87
C CYS A 176 -10.84 -2.25 -13.14
N TRP A 177 -11.02 -1.05 -13.70
CA TRP A 177 -12.31 -0.48 -14.08
C TRP A 177 -13.00 -1.18 -15.25
N LEU A 178 -12.25 -1.94 -16.07
CA LEU A 178 -12.77 -2.65 -17.25
C LEU A 178 -12.92 -4.14 -17.04
N LYS A 179 -12.17 -4.74 -16.09
CA LYS A 179 -12.09 -6.20 -15.93
C LYS A 179 -13.44 -6.87 -15.67
N ASP A 180 -14.27 -6.26 -14.84
CA ASP A 180 -15.55 -6.87 -14.42
C ASP A 180 -16.71 -6.47 -15.33
N PHE A 181 -16.59 -5.35 -16.06
CA PHE A 181 -17.66 -4.76 -16.87
C PHE A 181 -17.13 -4.19 -18.18
N THR A 182 -16.74 -5.06 -19.10
CA THR A 182 -16.10 -4.69 -20.39
C THR A 182 -16.97 -3.77 -21.27
N TYR A 183 -18.30 -3.76 -21.06
CA TYR A 183 -19.25 -2.93 -21.82
C TYR A 183 -19.77 -1.70 -21.04
N ALA A 184 -19.15 -1.34 -19.92
CA ALA A 184 -19.70 -0.34 -19.00
C ALA A 184 -19.20 1.10 -19.25
N TYR A 185 -18.65 1.43 -20.40
CA TYR A 185 -18.16 2.78 -20.73
C TYR A 185 -17.30 3.43 -19.63
N ASN A 186 -16.46 2.62 -18.95
CA ASN A 186 -15.64 3.03 -17.82
C ASN A 186 -14.26 3.58 -18.24
N GLU A 187 -14.01 3.80 -19.54
CA GLU A 187 -12.76 4.35 -20.05
C GLU A 187 -12.32 5.66 -19.39
N PRO A 188 -13.22 6.61 -19.04
CA PRO A 188 -12.81 7.81 -18.33
C PRO A 188 -12.15 7.52 -16.99
N TYR A 189 -12.63 6.51 -16.23
CA TYR A 189 -12.03 6.10 -14.96
C TYR A 189 -10.66 5.46 -15.14
N VAL A 190 -10.48 4.67 -16.20
CA VAL A 190 -9.16 4.10 -16.54
C VAL A 190 -8.11 5.17 -16.72
N LYS A 191 -8.47 6.27 -17.39
CA LYS A 191 -7.55 7.35 -17.72
C LYS A 191 -7.35 8.33 -16.58
N GLU A 192 -8.41 8.67 -15.85
CA GLU A 192 -8.42 9.86 -15.00
C GLU A 192 -8.61 9.59 -13.52
N TYR A 193 -9.18 8.46 -13.12
CA TYR A 193 -9.47 8.23 -11.70
C TYR A 193 -8.24 8.34 -10.80
N PHE A 194 -7.10 7.81 -11.24
CA PHE A 194 -5.87 7.91 -10.45
C PHE A 194 -5.12 9.22 -10.69
N SER A 195 -5.20 9.81 -11.87
CA SER A 195 -4.34 10.94 -12.28
C SER A 195 -4.95 12.31 -12.09
N HIS A 196 -6.28 12.44 -12.17
CA HIS A 196 -6.95 13.72 -12.17
C HIS A 196 -7.23 14.23 -10.74
N VAL A 197 -6.97 15.53 -10.50
CA VAL A 197 -7.13 16.20 -9.21
C VAL A 197 -8.56 16.14 -8.64
N GLY A 198 -9.57 15.99 -9.47
CA GLY A 198 -10.96 15.79 -9.04
C GLY A 198 -11.20 14.54 -8.21
N TYR A 199 -10.26 13.58 -8.26
CA TYR A 199 -10.30 12.33 -7.49
C TYR A 199 -9.24 12.28 -6.37
N ASP A 200 -8.66 13.42 -5.99
CA ASP A 200 -7.62 13.47 -4.97
C ASP A 200 -8.04 12.79 -3.67
N ASN A 201 -9.23 13.10 -3.18
CA ASN A 201 -9.79 12.60 -1.93
C ASN A 201 -10.57 11.28 -2.07
N TYR A 202 -10.53 10.65 -3.23
CA TYR A 202 -11.12 9.32 -3.42
C TYR A 202 -10.11 8.23 -3.07
N PRO A 203 -10.55 7.05 -2.60
CA PRO A 203 -9.64 5.97 -2.24
C PRO A 203 -8.88 5.48 -3.46
N VAL A 204 -7.62 5.13 -3.28
CA VAL A 204 -6.84 4.52 -4.35
C VAL A 204 -7.33 3.10 -4.63
N VAL A 205 -7.57 2.77 -5.90
CA VAL A 205 -7.99 1.44 -6.35
C VAL A 205 -6.99 0.84 -7.35
N GLY A 206 -7.09 -0.47 -7.59
CA GLY A 206 -6.16 -1.17 -8.49
C GLY A 206 -4.78 -1.42 -7.87
N VAL A 207 -4.65 -1.29 -6.56
CA VAL A 207 -3.42 -1.56 -5.79
C VAL A 207 -3.44 -3.00 -5.31
N ASN A 208 -2.40 -3.76 -5.61
CA ASN A 208 -2.23 -5.11 -5.08
C ASN A 208 -1.53 -5.11 -3.71
N TRP A 209 -1.57 -6.24 -3.01
CA TRP A 209 -1.01 -6.39 -1.66
C TRP A 209 0.48 -6.01 -1.57
N HIS A 210 1.28 -6.34 -2.58
CA HIS A 210 2.69 -5.98 -2.60
C HIS A 210 2.93 -4.48 -2.79
N GLN A 211 2.07 -3.83 -3.55
CA GLN A 211 2.09 -2.39 -3.73
C GLN A 211 1.69 -1.67 -2.45
N ALA A 212 0.66 -2.16 -1.74
CA ALA A 212 0.25 -1.63 -0.44
C ALA A 212 1.38 -1.77 0.60
N GLN A 213 2.06 -2.92 0.66
CA GLN A 213 3.26 -3.08 1.50
C GLN A 213 4.39 -2.10 1.11
N ALA A 214 4.66 -1.96 -0.19
CA ALA A 214 5.69 -1.04 -0.67
C ALA A 214 5.39 0.41 -0.25
N PHE A 215 4.12 0.84 -0.31
CA PHE A 215 3.67 2.14 0.20
C PHE A 215 3.95 2.29 1.70
N CYS A 216 3.61 1.30 2.52
CA CYS A 216 3.91 1.32 3.96
C CYS A 216 5.42 1.48 4.24
N HIS A 217 6.26 0.74 3.54
CA HIS A 217 7.72 0.86 3.67
C HIS A 217 8.25 2.23 3.22
N TRP A 218 7.71 2.77 2.13
CA TRP A 218 8.06 4.11 1.68
C TRP A 218 7.67 5.17 2.71
N ARG A 219 6.45 5.09 3.26
CA ARG A 219 5.95 6.03 4.28
C ARG A 219 6.81 5.98 5.54
N THR A 220 7.19 4.77 5.99
CA THR A 220 8.14 4.58 7.10
C THR A 220 9.47 5.27 6.81
N ALA A 221 10.04 5.06 5.64
CA ALA A 221 11.31 5.68 5.26
C ALA A 221 11.21 7.20 5.16
N LEU A 222 10.10 7.72 4.61
CA LEU A 222 9.84 9.16 4.52
C LEU A 222 9.85 9.83 5.89
N PHE A 223 9.13 9.29 6.86
CA PHE A 223 9.05 9.84 8.22
C PHE A 223 10.36 9.68 8.99
N ASN A 224 11.03 8.55 8.88
CA ASN A 224 12.32 8.33 9.54
C ASN A 224 13.43 9.23 8.97
N ASN A 225 13.35 9.63 7.69
CA ASN A 225 14.28 10.59 7.10
C ASN A 225 13.95 12.05 7.46
N ALA A 226 12.70 12.35 7.76
CA ALA A 226 12.26 13.71 8.12
C ALA A 226 12.39 14.00 9.62
N SER A 227 12.39 12.98 10.47
CA SER A 227 12.42 13.08 11.93
C SER A 227 13.76 12.62 12.52
N SER A 228 14.19 13.27 13.59
CA SER A 228 15.31 12.81 14.42
C SER A 228 14.96 11.57 15.26
N ASN A 229 13.67 11.36 15.53
CA ASN A 229 13.16 10.22 16.28
C ASN A 229 12.67 9.14 15.31
N ARG A 230 13.08 7.91 15.53
CA ARG A 230 12.58 6.77 14.79
C ARG A 230 11.11 6.54 15.14
N VAL A 231 10.27 6.46 14.11
CA VAL A 231 8.86 6.05 14.25
C VAL A 231 8.72 4.55 14.07
N GLN A 232 7.62 3.98 14.58
CA GLN A 232 7.26 2.60 14.28
C GLN A 232 6.98 2.43 12.79
N ASP A 233 7.27 1.24 12.27
CA ASP A 233 7.07 0.95 10.87
C ASP A 233 5.56 0.95 10.53
N TRP A 234 5.17 1.70 9.50
CA TRP A 234 3.85 1.55 8.89
C TRP A 234 3.74 0.16 8.27
N ARG A 235 2.63 -0.48 8.48
CA ARG A 235 2.34 -1.82 7.96
C ARG A 235 0.84 -1.97 7.70
N LEU A 236 0.47 -2.95 6.91
CA LEU A 236 -0.92 -3.36 6.83
C LEU A 236 -1.38 -3.89 8.20
N PRO A 237 -2.65 -3.64 8.58
CA PRO A 237 -3.22 -4.22 9.79
C PRO A 237 -3.36 -5.75 9.63
N SER A 238 -3.27 -6.49 10.70
CA SER A 238 -3.76 -7.87 10.71
C SER A 238 -5.29 -7.90 10.57
N GLU A 239 -5.85 -9.02 10.16
CA GLU A 239 -7.31 -9.17 10.07
C GLU A 239 -7.99 -8.88 11.41
N ALA A 240 -7.40 -9.35 12.52
CA ALA A 240 -7.92 -9.10 13.86
C ALA A 240 -7.84 -7.63 14.28
N GLU A 241 -6.77 -6.92 13.93
CA GLU A 241 -6.65 -5.47 14.17
C GLU A 241 -7.68 -4.70 13.35
N TRP A 242 -7.85 -5.06 12.08
CA TRP A 242 -8.84 -4.44 11.20
C TRP A 242 -10.27 -4.65 11.72
N GLU A 243 -10.62 -5.89 12.11
CA GLU A 243 -11.93 -6.19 12.67
C GLU A 243 -12.19 -5.43 13.98
N TYR A 244 -11.19 -5.37 14.88
CA TYR A 244 -11.28 -4.61 16.11
C TYR A 244 -11.54 -3.12 15.84
N ALA A 245 -10.80 -2.55 14.90
CA ALA A 245 -10.93 -1.17 14.48
C ALA A 245 -12.31 -0.90 13.86
N ALA A 246 -12.76 -1.77 12.96
CA ALA A 246 -14.06 -1.65 12.30
C ALA A 246 -15.24 -1.71 13.28
N ARG A 247 -15.14 -2.50 14.34
CA ARG A 247 -16.21 -2.59 15.35
C ARG A 247 -16.38 -1.32 16.19
N GLY A 248 -15.37 -0.44 16.25
CA GLY A 248 -15.48 0.86 16.92
C GLY A 248 -15.90 0.77 18.40
N GLY A 249 -15.50 -0.32 19.12
CA GLY A 249 -15.88 -0.57 20.51
C GLY A 249 -17.22 -1.29 20.70
N LEU A 250 -17.94 -1.64 19.64
CA LEU A 250 -19.25 -2.29 19.70
C LEU A 250 -19.08 -3.82 19.62
N SER A 251 -19.26 -4.51 20.73
CA SER A 251 -19.19 -5.97 20.76
C SER A 251 -20.35 -6.62 20.00
N GLY A 252 -20.04 -7.55 19.09
CA GLY A 252 -21.04 -8.32 18.35
C GLY A 252 -21.87 -7.51 17.34
N ALA A 253 -21.53 -6.25 17.07
CA ALA A 253 -22.23 -5.44 16.09
C ALA A 253 -22.01 -5.95 14.66
N THR A 254 -23.06 -5.91 13.85
CA THR A 254 -23.00 -6.29 12.43
C THR A 254 -22.31 -5.22 11.59
N TYR A 255 -22.53 -3.96 11.93
CA TYR A 255 -21.97 -2.80 11.23
C TYR A 255 -21.24 -1.88 12.20
N PRO A 256 -20.27 -1.06 11.71
CA PRO A 256 -19.52 -0.12 12.52
C PRO A 256 -20.36 0.86 13.35
N TRP A 257 -21.58 1.16 12.92
CA TRP A 257 -22.54 2.05 13.60
C TRP A 257 -23.50 1.34 14.56
N GLY A 258 -23.36 0.01 14.76
CA GLY A 258 -24.09 -0.78 15.77
C GLY A 258 -25.52 -1.19 15.40
N SER A 259 -26.10 -0.62 14.37
CA SER A 259 -27.45 -0.98 13.88
C SER A 259 -27.40 -2.21 12.97
N TYR A 260 -28.51 -2.91 12.84
CA TYR A 260 -28.70 -3.98 11.83
C TYR A 260 -29.12 -3.44 10.45
N TYR A 261 -29.35 -2.12 10.34
CA TYR A 261 -29.85 -1.49 9.13
C TYR A 261 -28.73 -0.67 8.48
N THR A 262 -28.75 -0.62 7.16
CA THR A 262 -27.82 0.18 6.34
C THR A 262 -28.21 1.65 6.26
N ARG A 263 -29.36 2.01 6.87
CA ARG A 263 -29.86 3.38 6.95
C ARG A 263 -30.04 3.81 8.40
N ASN A 264 -29.79 5.09 8.65
CA ASN A 264 -30.09 5.69 9.93
C ASN A 264 -31.60 5.98 10.11
N LYS A 265 -32.00 6.50 11.28
CA LYS A 265 -33.41 6.84 11.59
C LYS A 265 -34.02 7.89 10.67
N LYS A 266 -33.20 8.69 9.99
CA LYS A 266 -33.61 9.69 9.01
C LYS A 266 -33.76 9.11 7.60
N GLY A 267 -33.45 7.84 7.41
CA GLY A 267 -33.50 7.15 6.11
C GLY A 267 -32.24 7.32 5.25
N CYS A 268 -31.20 8.04 5.74
CA CYS A 268 -29.94 8.21 5.02
C CYS A 268 -29.10 6.93 5.10
N PHE A 269 -28.43 6.58 4.02
CA PHE A 269 -27.45 5.48 4.01
C PHE A 269 -26.24 5.81 4.89
N MET A 270 -25.67 4.79 5.50
CA MET A 270 -24.57 4.88 6.45
C MET A 270 -23.21 4.49 5.84
N ALA A 271 -23.21 4.03 4.59
CA ALA A 271 -22.01 3.63 3.86
C ALA A 271 -22.29 3.61 2.34
N ASN A 272 -21.24 3.65 1.54
CA ASN A 272 -21.31 3.42 0.10
C ASN A 272 -21.24 1.92 -0.18
N PHE A 273 -22.30 1.34 -0.73
CA PHE A 273 -22.36 -0.08 -1.09
C PHE A 273 -23.33 -0.32 -2.24
N LYS A 274 -23.08 -1.36 -3.01
CA LYS A 274 -23.99 -1.76 -4.09
C LYS A 274 -25.25 -2.41 -3.53
N PRO A 275 -26.45 -1.80 -3.60
CA PRO A 275 -27.67 -2.45 -3.17
C PRO A 275 -28.01 -3.62 -4.11
N MET A 276 -28.60 -4.68 -3.56
CA MET A 276 -28.99 -5.85 -4.37
C MET A 276 -30.07 -5.53 -5.41
N ARG A 277 -30.98 -4.57 -5.09
CA ARG A 277 -32.05 -4.08 -5.98
C ARG A 277 -32.35 -2.62 -5.66
N GLY A 278 -32.73 -1.86 -6.69
CA GLY A 278 -33.22 -0.49 -6.54
C GLY A 278 -32.25 0.55 -7.10
N ASN A 279 -32.22 1.73 -6.47
CA ASN A 279 -31.39 2.83 -6.90
C ASN A 279 -29.93 2.62 -6.48
N TYR A 280 -29.04 2.35 -7.44
CA TYR A 280 -27.62 2.11 -7.21
C TYR A 280 -26.83 3.34 -6.75
N ILE A 281 -27.42 4.53 -6.90
CA ILE A 281 -26.81 5.80 -6.46
C ILE A 281 -27.54 6.39 -5.24
N GLY A 282 -28.39 5.59 -4.61
CA GLY A 282 -29.21 6.06 -3.49
C GLY A 282 -28.41 6.38 -2.23
N ASP A 283 -27.21 5.86 -2.10
CA ASP A 283 -26.23 6.16 -1.04
C ASP A 283 -25.36 7.38 -1.34
N GLY A 284 -25.42 7.96 -2.54
CA GLY A 284 -24.65 9.12 -2.96
C GLY A 284 -23.51 8.80 -3.90
N GLY A 285 -23.15 7.53 -4.10
CA GLY A 285 -22.06 7.09 -4.98
C GLY A 285 -22.53 6.17 -6.09
N SER A 286 -22.06 6.36 -7.32
CA SER A 286 -22.26 5.40 -8.41
C SER A 286 -21.22 4.27 -8.38
N ILE A 287 -20.03 4.57 -7.86
CA ILE A 287 -18.88 3.68 -7.66
C ILE A 287 -18.27 4.01 -6.28
N THR A 288 -17.05 4.54 -6.25
CA THR A 288 -16.43 5.05 -5.02
C THR A 288 -16.92 6.46 -4.70
N VAL A 289 -16.76 6.88 -3.45
CA VAL A 289 -17.00 8.24 -2.96
C VAL A 289 -15.74 8.79 -2.29
N PRO A 290 -15.60 10.11 -2.10
CA PRO A 290 -14.51 10.67 -1.31
C PRO A 290 -14.46 10.04 0.09
N VAL A 291 -13.26 9.77 0.59
CA VAL A 291 -13.09 9.22 1.94
C VAL A 291 -13.71 10.13 2.99
N GLY A 292 -14.21 9.56 4.09
CA GLY A 292 -14.84 10.34 5.14
C GLY A 292 -16.20 10.95 4.79
N THR A 293 -16.85 10.46 3.73
CA THR A 293 -18.18 10.95 3.32
C THR A 293 -19.28 10.61 4.34
N TYR A 294 -19.14 9.50 5.03
CA TYR A 294 -20.11 9.01 6.02
C TYR A 294 -19.62 9.24 7.45
N GLU A 295 -20.50 9.03 8.42
CA GLU A 295 -20.19 9.16 9.83
C GLU A 295 -19.13 8.14 10.27
N PRO A 296 -18.13 8.53 11.08
CA PRO A 296 -17.12 7.61 11.58
C PRO A 296 -17.70 6.65 12.62
N ASN A 297 -16.99 5.55 12.86
CA ASN A 297 -17.31 4.64 13.95
C ASN A 297 -16.92 5.20 15.33
N GLY A 298 -17.13 4.42 16.41
CA GLY A 298 -16.84 4.85 17.79
C GLY A 298 -15.36 5.12 18.11
N TYR A 299 -14.44 4.75 17.21
CA TYR A 299 -13.00 5.05 17.30
C TYR A 299 -12.57 6.21 16.38
N GLY A 300 -13.52 6.84 15.68
CA GLY A 300 -13.23 7.94 14.76
C GLY A 300 -12.73 7.49 13.39
N LEU A 301 -12.90 6.20 13.03
CA LEU A 301 -12.49 5.65 11.76
C LEU A 301 -13.65 5.69 10.77
N TYR A 302 -13.35 6.14 9.56
CA TYR A 302 -14.30 6.28 8.45
C TYR A 302 -14.27 5.04 7.55
N ASP A 303 -15.31 4.89 6.76
CA ASP A 303 -15.44 3.95 5.64
C ASP A 303 -15.14 2.48 5.99
N MET A 304 -15.18 2.11 7.29
CA MET A 304 -14.96 0.75 7.78
C MET A 304 -16.05 -0.24 7.32
N ALA A 305 -17.00 0.20 6.51
CA ALA A 305 -17.97 -0.63 5.83
C ALA A 305 -18.32 0.01 4.48
N GLY A 306 -18.02 -0.65 3.39
CA GLY A 306 -18.31 -0.16 2.04
C GLY A 306 -17.13 0.54 1.39
N ASN A 307 -17.40 1.43 0.46
CA ASN A 307 -16.50 2.16 -0.41
C ASN A 307 -15.54 1.25 -1.18
N VAL A 308 -14.36 0.89 -0.65
CA VAL A 308 -13.45 -0.08 -1.28
C VAL A 308 -13.06 -1.21 -0.33
N ALA A 309 -12.58 -2.33 -0.89
CA ALA A 309 -12.04 -3.44 -0.12
C ALA A 309 -10.58 -3.14 0.24
N GLU A 310 -10.20 -3.46 1.48
CA GLU A 310 -8.89 -3.16 2.03
C GLU A 310 -8.04 -4.43 2.21
N TRP A 311 -6.72 -4.27 2.03
CA TRP A 311 -5.77 -5.33 2.26
C TRP A 311 -5.40 -5.47 3.73
N THR A 312 -5.37 -6.70 4.23
CA THR A 312 -4.78 -7.04 5.53
C THR A 312 -3.42 -7.73 5.36
N ALA A 313 -2.65 -7.80 6.44
CA ALA A 313 -1.35 -8.47 6.43
C ALA A 313 -1.48 -9.99 6.34
N ASP A 314 -2.61 -10.54 6.79
CA ASP A 314 -2.84 -11.97 6.86
C ASP A 314 -3.32 -12.52 5.52
N ASN A 315 -2.87 -13.74 5.21
CA ASN A 315 -3.41 -14.48 4.08
C ASN A 315 -4.81 -15.00 4.42
N TYR A 316 -5.71 -14.94 3.44
CA TYR A 316 -7.01 -15.59 3.59
C TYR A 316 -6.82 -17.10 3.63
N ASP A 317 -7.27 -17.72 4.73
CA ASP A 317 -7.28 -19.16 4.93
C ASP A 317 -8.64 -19.58 5.50
N GLU A 318 -9.39 -20.37 4.74
CA GLU A 318 -10.68 -20.88 5.20
C GLU A 318 -10.56 -21.75 6.46
N SER A 319 -9.42 -22.39 6.65
CA SER A 319 -9.12 -23.23 7.82
C SER A 319 -8.51 -22.49 9.00
N ALA A 320 -8.13 -21.21 8.84
CA ALA A 320 -7.53 -20.40 9.91
C ALA A 320 -8.41 -20.34 11.17
N LEU A 321 -9.73 -20.43 11.00
CA LEU A 321 -10.68 -20.51 12.11
C LEU A 321 -10.62 -21.85 12.85
N SER A 322 -10.08 -22.93 12.27
CA SER A 322 -9.92 -24.25 12.88
C SER A 322 -8.52 -24.49 13.43
N LEU A 323 -7.50 -23.80 12.90
CA LEU A 323 -6.09 -24.02 13.25
C LEU A 323 -5.61 -23.26 14.50
N ILE A 324 -6.41 -22.34 15.05
CA ILE A 324 -5.99 -21.55 16.21
C ILE A 324 -6.46 -22.19 17.52
N HIS A 325 -6.36 -23.48 17.63
CA HIS A 325 -6.40 -24.22 18.90
C HIS A 325 -5.01 -24.62 19.40
N ILE A 326 -3.99 -23.87 19.01
CA ILE A 326 -2.67 -24.11 19.55
C ILE A 326 -2.29 -22.98 20.49
#